data_02e7f562ebd2a4bcf9cbbab41275ff9b
#
_entry.id   02e7f562ebd2a4bcf9cbbab41275ff9b
#
_cell.length_a   1.000
_cell.length_b   1.000
_cell.length_c   1.000
_cell.angle_alpha   90.00
_cell.angle_beta   90.00
_cell.angle_gamma   90.00
#
_symmetry.space_group_name_H-M   'P 1'
#
loop_
_entity.id
_entity.type
_entity.pdbx_description
1 polymer ?
#
loop_
_entity_poly.entity_id
_entity_poly.type
_entity_poly.pdbx_seq_one_letter_code
_entity_poly.pdbx_strand_id
1 'polypeptide(L)'
;ELNLSQVELAAGICEQAQISKIERDADYSPGSDLIYALAKKLNVSMDYFFDEDIHVESEFLTQFRAVSKKFLDLRDYDSLKYIYELEAAKTVKLPLSDQLYLQWIEAIVLFNHDLKQNEAIKKLEAILSKYSEYDWEYLNISNSLLHFYFQTDELSKFEEVYNRMTNLFKSVKVRTIDELEILIKCRYNFCRYLWLNQQTERAISETFETIGICLKNNSFYCLANLYCLLGNVSEGFAHTDAVKQYFVTAQRAYLLEGND
;
A
#
# COMPACT_ATOMS: atom_id res chain seq x y z
N GLU A 1 17.60 -6.58 18.61
CA GLU A 1 18.29 -7.84 18.98
C GLU A 1 18.40 -7.90 20.49
N LEU A 2 17.80 -8.95 21.11
CA LEU A 2 17.68 -9.06 22.57
C LEU A 2 18.98 -9.56 23.24
N ASN A 3 20.05 -9.83 22.45
CA ASN A 3 21.35 -10.37 22.91
C ASN A 3 21.23 -11.58 23.85
N LEU A 4 20.22 -12.43 23.66
CA LEU A 4 20.01 -13.65 24.42
C LEU A 4 20.91 -14.76 23.90
N SER A 5 21.58 -15.46 24.80
CA SER A 5 22.26 -16.72 24.46
C SER A 5 21.24 -17.84 24.22
N GLN A 6 21.63 -18.90 23.50
CA GLN A 6 20.78 -20.09 23.29
C GLN A 6 20.30 -20.70 24.61
N VAL A 7 21.12 -20.67 25.67
CA VAL A 7 20.78 -21.17 27.01
C VAL A 7 19.68 -20.31 27.64
N GLU A 8 19.82 -18.98 27.57
CA GLU A 8 18.82 -18.04 28.08
C GLU A 8 17.51 -18.12 27.32
N LEU A 9 17.58 -18.29 25.99
CA LEU A 9 16.41 -18.46 25.15
C LEU A 9 15.68 -19.78 25.47
N ALA A 10 16.40 -20.87 25.67
CA ALA A 10 15.85 -22.19 25.99
C ALA A 10 15.25 -22.29 27.40
N ALA A 11 15.76 -21.48 28.35
CA ALA A 11 15.40 -21.58 29.78
C ALA A 11 13.87 -21.51 30.01
N GLY A 12 13.33 -22.57 30.61
CA GLY A 12 11.91 -22.71 30.91
C GLY A 12 11.01 -23.12 29.72
N ILE A 13 11.59 -23.39 28.53
CA ILE A 13 10.86 -23.77 27.32
C ILE A 13 11.31 -25.14 26.81
N CYS A 14 12.62 -25.33 26.61
CA CYS A 14 13.19 -26.54 26.01
C CYS A 14 14.66 -26.70 26.40
N GLU A 15 15.33 -27.72 25.86
CA GLU A 15 16.76 -27.88 25.97
C GLU A 15 17.52 -26.97 24.99
N GLN A 16 18.69 -26.45 25.40
CA GLN A 16 19.55 -25.62 24.54
C GLN A 16 19.88 -26.29 23.20
N ALA A 17 20.04 -27.62 23.19
CA ALA A 17 20.29 -28.40 22.00
C ALA A 17 19.17 -28.28 20.96
N GLN A 18 17.90 -28.07 21.37
CA GLN A 18 16.79 -27.86 20.46
C GLN A 18 16.87 -26.46 19.80
N ILE A 19 17.23 -25.42 20.56
CA ILE A 19 17.49 -24.09 19.98
C ILE A 19 18.63 -24.15 18.97
N SER A 20 19.75 -24.79 19.35
CA SER A 20 20.90 -24.96 18.45
C SER A 20 20.50 -25.71 17.16
N LYS A 21 19.57 -26.66 17.25
CA LYS A 21 19.09 -27.40 16.08
C LYS A 21 18.20 -26.53 15.18
N ILE A 22 17.30 -25.74 15.74
CA ILE A 22 16.47 -24.77 15.01
C ILE A 22 17.34 -23.79 14.22
N GLU A 23 18.45 -23.32 14.82
CA GLU A 23 19.32 -22.31 14.20
C GLU A 23 20.26 -22.89 13.12
N ARG A 24 20.52 -24.21 13.12
CA ARG A 24 21.55 -24.82 12.25
C ARG A 24 20.98 -25.73 11.17
N ASP A 25 19.80 -26.28 11.38
CA ASP A 25 19.22 -27.33 10.53
C ASP A 25 17.96 -26.78 9.84
N ALA A 26 18.12 -26.36 8.59
CA ALA A 26 17.03 -25.82 7.79
C ALA A 26 15.88 -26.78 7.55
N ASP A 27 16.12 -28.11 7.68
CA ASP A 27 15.11 -29.16 7.50
C ASP A 27 14.41 -29.52 8.83
N TYR A 28 14.85 -28.95 9.96
CA TYR A 28 14.23 -29.22 11.25
C TYR A 28 12.99 -28.34 11.46
N SER A 29 11.84 -28.98 11.50
CA SER A 29 10.55 -28.31 11.80
C SER A 29 10.20 -28.48 13.27
N PRO A 30 10.33 -27.43 14.11
CA PRO A 30 9.91 -27.46 15.50
C PRO A 30 8.39 -27.51 15.62
N GLY A 31 7.87 -28.18 16.67
CA GLY A 31 6.43 -28.21 16.93
C GLY A 31 5.85 -26.82 17.24
N SER A 32 4.58 -26.61 16.91
CA SER A 32 3.88 -25.33 17.09
C SER A 32 3.91 -24.81 18.54
N ASP A 33 3.84 -25.72 19.53
CA ASP A 33 3.91 -25.36 20.96
C ASP A 33 5.27 -24.74 21.33
N LEU A 34 6.35 -25.29 20.77
CA LEU A 34 7.70 -24.78 20.97
C LEU A 34 7.85 -23.39 20.34
N ILE A 35 7.37 -23.23 19.09
CA ILE A 35 7.38 -21.94 18.41
C ILE A 35 6.55 -20.90 19.17
N TYR A 36 5.37 -21.27 19.67
CA TYR A 36 4.54 -20.37 20.49
C TYR A 36 5.25 -19.90 21.76
N ALA A 37 5.91 -20.83 22.47
CA ALA A 37 6.65 -20.50 23.69
C ALA A 37 7.84 -19.57 23.41
N LEU A 38 8.56 -19.80 22.30
CA LEU A 38 9.66 -18.95 21.83
C LEU A 38 9.16 -17.56 21.42
N ALA A 39 8.08 -17.48 20.64
CA ALA A 39 7.44 -16.23 20.22
C ALA A 39 7.08 -15.38 21.44
N LYS A 40 6.43 -15.99 22.43
CA LYS A 40 6.05 -15.30 23.67
C LYS A 40 7.27 -14.79 24.45
N LYS A 41 8.36 -15.56 24.51
CA LYS A 41 9.59 -15.16 25.22
C LYS A 41 10.34 -14.05 24.51
N LEU A 42 10.33 -14.07 23.17
CA LEU A 42 10.96 -13.04 22.33
C LEU A 42 10.06 -11.81 22.13
N ASN A 43 8.81 -11.86 22.63
CA ASN A 43 7.79 -10.82 22.45
C ASN A 43 7.51 -10.51 20.97
N VAL A 44 7.45 -11.55 20.15
CA VAL A 44 7.09 -11.48 18.71
C VAL A 44 5.83 -12.28 18.44
N SER A 45 5.17 -12.06 17.30
CA SER A 45 4.03 -12.88 16.87
C SER A 45 4.49 -14.28 16.42
N MET A 46 3.60 -15.28 16.42
CA MET A 46 3.92 -16.60 15.85
C MET A 46 4.25 -16.50 14.36
N ASP A 47 3.57 -15.61 13.65
CA ASP A 47 3.78 -15.38 12.21
C ASP A 47 5.24 -15.00 11.90
N TYR A 48 5.94 -14.37 12.86
CA TYR A 48 7.37 -14.07 12.77
C TYR A 48 8.25 -15.29 12.44
N PHE A 49 7.84 -16.49 12.77
CA PHE A 49 8.62 -17.71 12.50
C PHE A 49 8.17 -18.48 11.26
N PHE A 50 7.02 -18.14 10.68
CA PHE A 50 6.42 -18.85 9.56
C PHE A 50 6.39 -18.04 8.26
N ASP A 51 6.56 -16.75 8.36
CA ASP A 51 6.71 -15.90 7.20
C ASP A 51 8.18 -15.89 6.77
N GLU A 52 8.50 -16.59 5.71
CA GLU A 52 9.77 -16.43 4.99
C GLU A 52 9.90 -15.01 4.42
N ASP A 53 8.79 -14.26 4.37
CA ASP A 53 8.62 -12.88 3.93
C ASP A 53 8.01 -11.98 5.02
N ILE A 54 8.30 -12.18 6.32
CA ILE A 54 8.10 -11.07 7.23
C ILE A 54 9.06 -9.98 6.75
N HIS A 55 8.49 -9.04 6.01
CA HIS A 55 8.99 -7.70 5.94
C HIS A 55 9.07 -7.19 7.40
N VAL A 56 10.16 -7.50 8.09
CA VAL A 56 10.61 -6.66 9.20
C VAL A 56 10.66 -5.31 8.53
N GLU A 57 9.64 -4.46 8.79
CA GLU A 57 9.74 -3.06 8.40
C GLU A 57 11.09 -2.64 8.92
N SER A 58 12.01 -2.52 8.00
CA SER A 58 13.38 -2.23 8.36
C SER A 58 13.34 -0.92 9.12
N GLU A 59 13.81 -0.90 10.36
CA GLU A 59 13.93 0.33 11.14
C GLU A 59 14.65 1.42 10.33
N PHE A 60 15.41 1.01 9.31
CA PHE A 60 16.20 1.90 8.47
C PHE A 60 15.36 2.89 7.65
N LEU A 61 14.22 2.47 7.09
CA LEU A 61 13.38 3.35 6.26
C LEU A 61 12.05 3.75 6.92
N THR A 62 11.78 3.38 8.17
CA THR A 62 10.49 3.67 8.83
C THR A 62 10.14 5.15 8.79
N GLN A 63 11.07 6.03 9.14
CA GLN A 63 10.84 7.47 9.07
C GLN A 63 10.68 7.96 7.64
N PHE A 64 11.50 7.46 6.72
CA PHE A 64 11.41 7.81 5.31
C PHE A 64 10.06 7.40 4.72
N ARG A 65 9.57 6.19 5.02
CA ARG A 65 8.25 5.71 4.58
C ARG A 65 7.12 6.60 5.09
N ALA A 66 7.14 6.98 6.37
CA ALA A 66 6.13 7.85 6.96
C ALA A 66 6.11 9.25 6.31
N VAL A 67 7.28 9.85 6.08
CA VAL A 67 7.40 11.19 5.49
C VAL A 67 7.09 11.17 4.00
N SER A 68 7.55 10.15 3.26
CA SER A 68 7.27 10.01 1.83
C SER A 68 5.77 9.76 1.58
N LYS A 69 5.08 8.95 2.42
CA LYS A 69 3.61 8.77 2.36
C LYS A 69 2.90 10.13 2.45
N LYS A 70 3.31 10.99 3.39
CA LYS A 70 2.74 12.33 3.56
C LYS A 70 2.91 13.19 2.30
N PHE A 71 4.12 13.24 1.72
CA PHE A 71 4.35 14.03 0.51
C PHE A 71 3.64 13.45 -0.72
N LEU A 72 3.51 12.14 -0.81
CA LEU A 72 2.69 11.48 -1.85
C LEU A 72 1.22 11.89 -1.76
N ASP A 73 0.65 11.93 -0.56
CA ASP A 73 -0.75 12.30 -0.34
C ASP A 73 -0.99 13.79 -0.64
N LEU A 74 -0.02 14.66 -0.30
CA LEU A 74 -0.02 16.09 -0.61
C LEU A 74 0.35 16.39 -2.07
N ARG A 75 0.85 15.42 -2.84
CA ARG A 75 1.43 15.60 -4.19
C ARG A 75 2.57 16.61 -4.22
N ASP A 76 3.31 16.72 -3.11
CA ASP A 76 4.49 17.57 -2.99
C ASP A 76 5.73 16.81 -3.50
N TYR A 77 5.90 16.83 -4.83
CA TYR A 77 6.98 16.09 -5.48
C TYR A 77 8.35 16.75 -5.32
N ASP A 78 8.41 18.03 -5.03
CA ASP A 78 9.65 18.74 -4.73
C ASP A 78 10.24 18.26 -3.40
N SER A 79 9.42 18.26 -2.35
CA SER A 79 9.83 17.73 -1.04
C SER A 79 10.10 16.23 -1.10
N LEU A 80 9.32 15.46 -1.88
CA LEU A 80 9.53 14.03 -2.07
C LEU A 80 10.90 13.75 -2.71
N LYS A 81 11.27 14.51 -3.74
CA LYS A 81 12.58 14.41 -4.38
C LYS A 81 13.70 14.72 -3.41
N TYR A 82 13.57 15.79 -2.65
CA TYR A 82 14.58 16.18 -1.67
C TYR A 82 14.87 15.07 -0.65
N ILE A 83 13.83 14.51 -0.03
CA ILE A 83 14.03 13.42 0.95
C ILE A 83 14.56 12.15 0.29
N TYR A 84 14.13 11.84 -0.95
CA TYR A 84 14.65 10.71 -1.71
C TYR A 84 16.15 10.84 -1.96
N GLU A 85 16.63 12.00 -2.42
CA GLU A 85 18.05 12.26 -2.69
C GLU A 85 18.90 12.13 -1.41
N LEU A 86 18.38 12.60 -0.27
CA LEU A 86 19.05 12.45 1.03
C LEU A 86 19.14 10.96 1.45
N GLU A 87 18.10 10.19 1.22
CA GLU A 87 18.09 8.76 1.60
C GLU A 87 18.96 7.94 0.64
N ALA A 88 18.88 8.18 -0.66
CA ALA A 88 19.66 7.49 -1.69
C ALA A 88 21.18 7.75 -1.58
N ALA A 89 21.58 8.89 -1.00
CA ALA A 89 22.99 9.22 -0.76
C ALA A 89 23.63 8.42 0.38
N LYS A 90 22.83 7.75 1.23
CA LYS A 90 23.35 6.93 2.33
C LYS A 90 23.97 5.64 1.78
N THR A 91 25.16 5.29 2.27
CA THR A 91 25.92 4.09 1.85
C THR A 91 25.55 2.83 2.65
N VAL A 92 24.31 2.78 3.20
CA VAL A 92 23.84 1.65 4.00
C VAL A 92 23.30 0.55 3.08
N LYS A 93 23.67 -0.71 3.35
CA LYS A 93 23.10 -1.85 2.65
C LYS A 93 21.67 -2.09 3.16
N LEU A 94 20.70 -1.77 2.35
CA LEU A 94 19.29 -1.94 2.65
C LEU A 94 18.80 -3.36 2.32
N PRO A 95 17.81 -3.90 3.05
CA PRO A 95 17.03 -5.06 2.65
C PRO A 95 16.38 -4.87 1.27
N LEU A 96 16.05 -5.96 0.59
CA LEU A 96 15.46 -5.91 -0.76
C LEU A 96 14.15 -5.10 -0.79
N SER A 97 13.27 -5.29 0.20
CA SER A 97 12.01 -4.55 0.33
C SER A 97 12.22 -3.04 0.37
N ASP A 98 13.21 -2.58 1.13
CA ASP A 98 13.53 -1.15 1.24
C ASP A 98 14.17 -0.61 -0.02
N GLN A 99 15.02 -1.41 -0.69
CA GLN A 99 15.56 -1.05 -2.00
C GLN A 99 14.45 -0.87 -3.04
N LEU A 100 13.47 -1.79 -3.07
CA LEU A 100 12.32 -1.72 -3.99
C LEU A 100 11.42 -0.52 -3.67
N TYR A 101 11.22 -0.22 -2.38
CA TYR A 101 10.46 0.96 -1.96
C TYR A 101 11.15 2.26 -2.43
N LEU A 102 12.46 2.40 -2.23
CA LEU A 102 13.22 3.56 -2.74
C LEU A 102 13.13 3.69 -4.26
N GLN A 103 13.22 2.58 -5.00
CA GLN A 103 13.07 2.58 -6.45
C GLN A 103 11.67 2.98 -6.88
N TRP A 104 10.61 2.62 -6.11
CA TRP A 104 9.26 3.08 -6.36
C TRP A 104 9.14 4.60 -6.17
N ILE A 105 9.67 5.15 -5.06
CA ILE A 105 9.69 6.60 -4.84
C ILE A 105 10.46 7.32 -5.94
N GLU A 106 11.63 6.79 -6.34
CA GLU A 106 12.41 7.32 -7.46
C GLU A 106 11.58 7.38 -8.76
N ALA A 107 10.86 6.32 -9.07
CA ALA A 107 10.00 6.30 -10.26
C ALA A 107 8.90 7.38 -10.20
N ILE A 108 8.33 7.63 -9.02
CA ILE A 108 7.33 8.69 -8.84
C ILE A 108 7.97 10.08 -9.04
N VAL A 109 9.17 10.31 -8.52
CA VAL A 109 9.93 11.55 -8.71
C VAL A 109 10.29 11.74 -10.19
N LEU A 110 10.81 10.72 -10.85
CA LEU A 110 11.13 10.74 -12.28
C LEU A 110 9.92 11.11 -13.13
N PHE A 111 8.74 10.59 -12.81
CA PHE A 111 7.52 10.84 -13.59
C PHE A 111 6.98 12.26 -13.36
N ASN A 112 6.81 12.65 -12.10
CA ASN A 112 6.04 13.86 -11.76
C ASN A 112 6.90 15.11 -11.63
N HIS A 113 8.16 14.98 -11.20
CA HIS A 113 9.08 16.12 -11.03
C HIS A 113 10.04 16.25 -12.21
N ASP A 114 10.76 15.18 -12.56
CA ASP A 114 11.81 15.24 -13.59
C ASP A 114 11.26 15.09 -15.01
N LEU A 115 9.98 14.78 -15.16
CA LEU A 115 9.25 14.59 -16.43
C LEU A 115 9.84 13.50 -17.34
N LYS A 116 10.53 12.53 -16.76
CA LYS A 116 11.15 11.38 -17.44
C LYS A 116 10.19 10.18 -17.46
N GLN A 117 9.02 10.37 -18.08
CA GLN A 117 7.88 9.43 -18.03
C GLN A 117 8.24 8.01 -18.45
N ASN A 118 8.92 7.84 -19.59
CA ASN A 118 9.27 6.51 -20.12
C ASN A 118 10.24 5.74 -19.20
N GLU A 119 11.17 6.44 -18.56
CA GLU A 119 12.13 5.86 -17.61
C GLU A 119 11.39 5.40 -16.34
N ALA A 120 10.51 6.25 -15.83
CA ALA A 120 9.68 5.97 -14.67
C ALA A 120 8.79 4.72 -14.87
N ILE A 121 8.11 4.63 -16.02
CA ILE A 121 7.25 3.48 -16.35
C ILE A 121 8.06 2.19 -16.37
N LYS A 122 9.18 2.16 -17.10
CA LYS A 122 10.04 0.96 -17.17
C LYS A 122 10.56 0.54 -15.79
N LYS A 123 10.89 1.51 -14.95
CA LYS A 123 11.33 1.24 -13.57
C LYS A 123 10.21 0.59 -12.76
N LEU A 124 8.97 1.11 -12.81
CA LEU A 124 7.84 0.51 -12.10
C LEU A 124 7.47 -0.88 -12.63
N GLU A 125 7.47 -1.09 -13.95
CA GLU A 125 7.25 -2.41 -14.56
C GLU A 125 8.27 -3.45 -14.05
N ALA A 126 9.56 -3.05 -13.96
CA ALA A 126 10.63 -3.90 -13.45
C ALA A 126 10.48 -4.20 -11.94
N ILE A 127 10.04 -3.23 -11.14
CA ILE A 127 9.80 -3.41 -9.71
C ILE A 127 8.59 -4.33 -9.50
N LEU A 128 7.49 -4.09 -10.22
CA LEU A 128 6.27 -4.85 -10.09
C LEU A 128 6.48 -6.34 -10.34
N SER A 129 7.38 -6.70 -11.26
CA SER A 129 7.72 -8.10 -11.56
C SER A 129 8.41 -8.85 -10.40
N LYS A 130 8.84 -8.15 -9.36
CA LYS A 130 9.51 -8.72 -8.18
C LYS A 130 8.58 -8.95 -7.01
N TYR A 131 7.34 -8.43 -7.08
CA TYR A 131 6.32 -8.63 -6.06
C TYR A 131 5.34 -9.72 -6.47
N SER A 132 4.82 -10.45 -5.48
CA SER A 132 3.67 -11.32 -5.67
C SER A 132 2.41 -10.47 -5.83
N GLU A 133 1.44 -10.97 -6.60
CA GLU A 133 0.11 -10.33 -6.71
C GLU A 133 -0.64 -10.28 -5.37
N TYR A 134 -0.20 -11.02 -4.35
CA TYR A 134 -0.77 -11.00 -3.01
C TYR A 134 -0.15 -9.97 -2.08
N ASP A 135 0.91 -9.29 -2.51
CA ASP A 135 1.57 -8.24 -1.72
C ASP A 135 0.80 -6.92 -1.83
N TRP A 136 0.68 -6.21 -0.72
CA TRP A 136 0.04 -4.88 -0.71
C TRP A 136 0.84 -3.84 -1.49
N GLU A 137 2.14 -3.95 -1.51
CA GLU A 137 3.04 -3.15 -2.34
C GLU A 137 2.75 -3.32 -3.83
N TYR A 138 2.37 -4.54 -4.26
CA TYR A 138 1.93 -4.78 -5.64
C TYR A 138 0.76 -3.88 -6.03
N LEU A 139 -0.23 -3.71 -5.14
CA LEU A 139 -1.37 -2.82 -5.36
C LEU A 139 -0.95 -1.35 -5.42
N ASN A 140 -0.05 -0.90 -4.54
CA ASN A 140 0.46 0.48 -4.54
C ASN A 140 1.21 0.80 -5.84
N ILE A 141 2.08 -0.10 -6.30
CA ILE A 141 2.86 0.07 -7.53
C ILE A 141 1.95 0.01 -8.76
N SER A 142 1.00 -0.94 -8.78
CA SER A 142 -0.01 -1.04 -9.83
C SER A 142 -0.87 0.23 -9.93
N ASN A 143 -1.26 0.81 -8.79
CA ASN A 143 -1.97 2.09 -8.76
C ASN A 143 -1.14 3.24 -9.34
N SER A 144 0.18 3.27 -9.08
CA SER A 144 1.09 4.25 -9.68
C SER A 144 1.23 4.04 -11.20
N LEU A 145 1.32 2.78 -11.67
CA LEU A 145 1.35 2.45 -13.09
C LEU A 145 0.05 2.84 -13.79
N LEU A 146 -1.12 2.61 -13.19
CA LEU A 146 -2.40 3.08 -13.74
C LEU A 146 -2.38 4.59 -13.97
N HIS A 147 -1.87 5.36 -12.99
CA HIS A 147 -1.74 6.80 -13.14
C HIS A 147 -0.80 7.16 -14.30
N PHE A 148 0.36 6.51 -14.40
CA PHE A 148 1.35 6.81 -15.43
C PHE A 148 0.83 6.46 -16.83
N TYR A 149 0.24 5.28 -17.03
CA TYR A 149 -0.35 4.89 -18.31
C TYR A 149 -1.51 5.79 -18.72
N PHE A 150 -2.33 6.24 -17.75
CA PHE A 150 -3.40 7.19 -18.03
C PHE A 150 -2.85 8.54 -18.52
N GLN A 151 -1.77 9.05 -17.90
CA GLN A 151 -1.16 10.32 -18.27
C GLN A 151 -0.39 10.27 -19.60
N THR A 152 0.08 9.09 -19.99
CA THR A 152 0.84 8.87 -21.24
C THR A 152 -0.01 8.31 -22.37
N ASP A 153 -1.33 8.19 -22.16
CA ASP A 153 -2.30 7.64 -23.14
C ASP A 153 -1.99 6.20 -23.57
N GLU A 154 -1.33 5.41 -22.71
CA GLU A 154 -1.04 4.00 -22.92
C GLU A 154 -2.25 3.12 -22.54
N LEU A 155 -3.39 3.31 -23.22
CA LEU A 155 -4.68 2.74 -22.86
C LEU A 155 -4.69 1.21 -22.75
N SER A 156 -3.98 0.50 -23.65
CA SER A 156 -3.94 -0.98 -23.64
C SER A 156 -3.28 -1.51 -22.35
N LYS A 157 -2.18 -0.91 -21.91
CA LYS A 157 -1.51 -1.28 -20.67
C LYS A 157 -2.31 -0.87 -19.45
N PHE A 158 -2.97 0.28 -19.50
CA PHE A 158 -3.90 0.72 -18.47
C PHE A 158 -5.00 -0.34 -18.26
N GLU A 159 -5.66 -0.80 -19.33
CA GLU A 159 -6.72 -1.80 -19.24
C GLU A 159 -6.23 -3.14 -18.70
N GLU A 160 -5.02 -3.57 -19.06
CA GLU A 160 -4.42 -4.80 -18.54
C GLU A 160 -4.23 -4.73 -17.03
N VAL A 161 -3.56 -3.69 -16.52
CA VAL A 161 -3.32 -3.50 -15.08
C VAL A 161 -4.65 -3.31 -14.35
N TYR A 162 -5.57 -2.55 -14.93
CA TYR A 162 -6.91 -2.34 -14.41
C TYR A 162 -7.67 -3.65 -14.17
N ASN A 163 -7.75 -4.51 -15.19
CA ASN A 163 -8.48 -5.78 -15.10
C ASN A 163 -7.86 -6.69 -14.03
N ARG A 164 -6.52 -6.69 -13.92
CA ARG A 164 -5.80 -7.43 -12.89
C ARG A 164 -6.15 -6.92 -11.49
N MET A 165 -6.08 -5.61 -11.25
CA MET A 165 -6.45 -5.00 -9.97
C MET A 165 -7.91 -5.25 -9.59
N THR A 166 -8.83 -5.19 -10.55
CA THR A 166 -10.26 -5.50 -10.29
C THR A 166 -10.46 -6.92 -9.76
N ASN A 167 -9.72 -7.89 -10.29
CA ASN A 167 -9.77 -9.27 -9.81
C ASN A 167 -9.16 -9.38 -8.40
N LEU A 168 -8.05 -8.68 -8.14
CA LEU A 168 -7.43 -8.65 -6.83
C LEU A 168 -8.35 -8.06 -5.76
N PHE A 169 -9.05 -6.96 -6.05
CA PHE A 169 -10.00 -6.35 -5.11
C PHE A 169 -11.09 -7.30 -4.59
N LYS A 170 -11.43 -8.34 -5.37
CA LYS A 170 -12.42 -9.36 -4.97
C LYS A 170 -11.84 -10.41 -4.02
N SER A 171 -10.54 -10.65 -4.06
CA SER A 171 -9.85 -11.71 -3.32
C SER A 171 -9.08 -11.23 -2.09
N VAL A 172 -8.75 -9.94 -2.03
CA VAL A 172 -7.96 -9.32 -0.96
C VAL A 172 -8.69 -9.38 0.38
N LYS A 173 -8.00 -9.82 1.42
CA LYS A 173 -8.49 -9.80 2.81
C LYS A 173 -7.75 -8.73 3.57
N VAL A 174 -8.45 -7.65 3.90
CA VAL A 174 -7.92 -6.56 4.72
C VAL A 174 -7.77 -7.01 6.17
N ARG A 175 -6.59 -6.80 6.76
CA ARG A 175 -6.25 -7.18 8.15
C ARG A 175 -5.85 -5.96 9.00
N THR A 176 -5.27 -4.94 8.36
CA THR A 176 -4.76 -3.73 9.03
C THR A 176 -5.40 -2.46 8.48
N ILE A 177 -5.24 -1.35 9.20
CA ILE A 177 -5.72 -0.03 8.77
C ILE A 177 -4.95 0.41 7.51
N ASP A 178 -3.65 0.20 7.45
CA ASP A 178 -2.83 0.57 6.29
C ASP A 178 -3.26 -0.19 5.03
N GLU A 179 -3.53 -1.48 5.13
CA GLU A 179 -4.07 -2.29 4.03
C GLU A 179 -5.44 -1.76 3.55
N LEU A 180 -6.30 -1.34 4.48
CA LEU A 180 -7.58 -0.74 4.16
C LEU A 180 -7.40 0.59 3.41
N GLU A 181 -6.50 1.44 3.86
CA GLU A 181 -6.20 2.71 3.20
C GLU A 181 -5.66 2.51 1.78
N ILE A 182 -4.75 1.55 1.59
CA ILE A 182 -4.25 1.17 0.25
C ILE A 182 -5.41 0.74 -0.65
N LEU A 183 -6.28 -0.15 -0.17
CA LEU A 183 -7.43 -0.61 -0.92
C LEU A 183 -8.35 0.54 -1.31
N ILE A 184 -8.72 1.39 -0.36
CA ILE A 184 -9.62 2.54 -0.59
C ILE A 184 -8.98 3.51 -1.59
N LYS A 185 -7.68 3.83 -1.45
CA LYS A 185 -6.93 4.72 -2.35
C LYS A 185 -6.92 4.19 -3.78
N CYS A 186 -6.62 2.90 -3.95
CA CYS A 186 -6.61 2.25 -5.26
C CYS A 186 -8.00 2.28 -5.90
N ARG A 187 -9.04 1.94 -5.15
CA ARG A 187 -10.43 1.97 -5.64
C ARG A 187 -10.91 3.39 -5.95
N TYR A 188 -10.56 4.39 -5.13
CA TYR A 188 -10.87 5.79 -5.42
C TYR A 188 -10.24 6.26 -6.73
N ASN A 189 -8.95 6.03 -6.94
CA ASN A 189 -8.27 6.39 -8.17
C ASN A 189 -8.90 5.68 -9.38
N PHE A 190 -9.25 4.42 -9.21
CA PHE A 190 -9.95 3.64 -10.19
C PHE A 190 -11.30 4.24 -10.58
N CYS A 191 -12.15 4.60 -9.62
CA CYS A 191 -13.43 5.27 -9.88
C CYS A 191 -13.21 6.58 -10.65
N ARG A 192 -12.18 7.34 -10.28
CA ARG A 192 -11.81 8.58 -10.97
C ARG A 192 -11.40 8.34 -12.42
N TYR A 193 -10.60 7.30 -12.70
CA TYR A 193 -10.21 6.97 -14.08
C TYR A 193 -11.39 6.47 -14.90
N LEU A 194 -12.31 5.70 -14.33
CA LEU A 194 -13.58 5.33 -14.99
C LEU A 194 -14.35 6.57 -15.44
N TRP A 195 -14.52 7.53 -14.54
CA TRP A 195 -15.21 8.79 -14.84
C TRP A 195 -14.51 9.56 -15.97
N LEU A 196 -13.20 9.77 -15.87
CA LEU A 196 -12.42 10.49 -16.88
C LEU A 196 -12.46 9.79 -18.28
N ASN A 197 -12.61 8.47 -18.30
CA ASN A 197 -12.82 7.67 -19.50
C ASN A 197 -14.32 7.53 -19.92
N GLN A 198 -15.19 8.39 -19.39
CA GLN A 198 -16.62 8.42 -19.73
C GLN A 198 -17.39 7.13 -19.40
N GLN A 199 -16.86 6.26 -18.56
CA GLN A 199 -17.54 5.07 -18.05
C GLN A 199 -18.41 5.41 -16.83
N THR A 200 -19.34 6.35 -17.01
CA THR A 200 -20.08 7.02 -15.91
C THR A 200 -20.85 6.05 -15.02
N GLU A 201 -21.60 5.11 -15.59
CA GLU A 201 -22.41 4.15 -14.81
C GLU A 201 -21.53 3.27 -13.93
N ARG A 202 -20.39 2.79 -14.47
CA ARG A 202 -19.43 2.00 -13.71
C ARG A 202 -18.76 2.84 -12.64
N ALA A 203 -18.38 4.07 -12.96
CA ALA A 203 -17.79 5.00 -11.99
C ALA A 203 -18.73 5.23 -10.78
N ILE A 204 -20.02 5.44 -11.04
CA ILE A 204 -21.05 5.59 -9.97
C ILE A 204 -21.12 4.32 -9.13
N SER A 205 -21.27 3.14 -9.76
CA SER A 205 -21.40 1.85 -9.06
C SER A 205 -20.18 1.55 -8.19
N GLU A 206 -18.97 1.67 -8.74
CA GLU A 206 -17.71 1.42 -8.01
C GLU A 206 -17.48 2.45 -6.89
N THR A 207 -17.91 3.70 -7.08
CA THR A 207 -17.83 4.75 -6.04
C THR A 207 -18.74 4.41 -4.86
N PHE A 208 -19.99 4.00 -5.11
CA PHE A 208 -20.90 3.54 -4.06
C PHE A 208 -20.34 2.32 -3.30
N GLU A 209 -19.82 1.34 -4.02
CA GLU A 209 -19.20 0.18 -3.39
C GLU A 209 -18.02 0.57 -2.49
N THR A 210 -17.18 1.50 -2.96
CA THR A 210 -16.03 1.99 -2.19
C THR A 210 -16.45 2.78 -0.96
N ILE A 211 -17.50 3.64 -1.06
CA ILE A 211 -18.12 4.30 0.09
C ILE A 211 -18.65 3.25 1.08
N GLY A 212 -19.30 2.19 0.60
CA GLY A 212 -19.75 1.08 1.42
C GLY A 212 -18.63 0.41 2.20
N ILE A 213 -17.45 0.23 1.60
CA ILE A 213 -16.24 -0.29 2.27
C ILE A 213 -15.80 0.67 3.38
N CYS A 214 -15.72 1.97 3.12
CA CYS A 214 -15.37 2.98 4.13
C CYS A 214 -16.32 2.91 5.33
N LEU A 215 -17.62 2.95 5.10
CA LEU A 215 -18.65 2.95 6.16
C LEU A 215 -18.64 1.65 6.97
N LYS A 216 -18.50 0.50 6.30
CA LYS A 216 -18.43 -0.81 6.97
C LYS A 216 -17.24 -0.93 7.92
N ASN A 217 -16.13 -0.28 7.59
CA ASN A 217 -14.90 -0.33 8.39
C ASN A 217 -14.70 0.92 9.27
N ASN A 218 -15.68 1.80 9.37
CA ASN A 218 -15.60 3.08 10.11
C ASN A 218 -14.38 3.93 9.70
N SER A 219 -14.01 3.90 8.41
CA SER A 219 -12.89 4.66 7.86
C SER A 219 -13.37 5.96 7.22
N PHE A 220 -12.76 7.07 7.60
CA PHE A 220 -12.94 8.36 6.93
C PHE A 220 -11.96 8.56 5.76
N TYR A 221 -10.95 7.72 5.62
CA TYR A 221 -9.92 7.85 4.59
C TYR A 221 -10.54 7.92 3.19
N CYS A 222 -10.23 8.97 2.44
CA CYS A 222 -10.80 9.30 1.12
C CYS A 222 -12.33 9.41 1.06
N LEU A 223 -13.06 9.38 2.16
CA LEU A 223 -14.53 9.41 2.17
C LEU A 223 -15.07 10.70 1.59
N ALA A 224 -14.48 11.83 1.94
CA ALA A 224 -14.83 13.14 1.40
C ALA A 224 -14.58 13.21 -0.11
N ASN A 225 -13.42 12.71 -0.56
CA ASN A 225 -13.06 12.63 -1.98
C ASN A 225 -14.04 11.73 -2.77
N LEU A 226 -14.49 10.61 -2.20
CA LEU A 226 -15.46 9.69 -2.81
C LEU A 226 -16.83 10.35 -2.99
N TYR A 227 -17.34 11.06 -1.98
CA TYR A 227 -18.59 11.81 -2.11
C TYR A 227 -18.49 12.97 -3.10
N CYS A 228 -17.36 13.67 -3.13
CA CYS A 228 -17.09 14.70 -4.12
C CYS A 228 -17.06 14.11 -5.54
N LEU A 229 -16.39 12.98 -5.73
CA LEU A 229 -16.36 12.26 -6.99
C LEU A 229 -17.77 11.81 -7.40
N LEU A 230 -18.54 11.25 -6.46
CA LEU A 230 -19.91 10.81 -6.72
C LEU A 230 -20.80 11.98 -7.17
N GLY A 231 -20.65 13.16 -6.56
CA GLY A 231 -21.33 14.38 -7.00
C GLY A 231 -20.98 14.72 -8.45
N ASN A 232 -19.69 14.80 -8.77
CA ASN A 232 -19.19 15.13 -10.12
C ASN A 232 -19.68 14.13 -11.18
N VAL A 233 -19.55 12.82 -10.89
CA VAL A 233 -19.94 11.76 -11.84
C VAL A 233 -21.44 11.71 -12.05
N SER A 234 -22.24 12.05 -11.05
CA SER A 234 -23.69 12.04 -11.10
C SER A 234 -24.29 13.31 -11.71
N GLU A 235 -23.48 14.34 -11.97
CA GLU A 235 -23.94 15.60 -12.57
C GLU A 235 -24.49 15.34 -13.98
N GLY A 236 -25.71 15.76 -14.21
CA GLY A 236 -26.44 15.53 -15.48
C GLY A 236 -27.15 14.16 -15.60
N PHE A 237 -26.96 13.24 -14.66
CA PHE A 237 -27.61 11.92 -14.63
C PHE A 237 -28.59 11.75 -13.48
N ALA A 238 -28.24 12.26 -12.30
CA ALA A 238 -29.06 12.16 -11.11
C ALA A 238 -29.92 13.45 -10.89
N HIS A 239 -30.94 13.33 -10.04
CA HIS A 239 -31.72 14.48 -9.64
C HIS A 239 -30.84 15.51 -8.90
N THR A 240 -31.00 16.80 -9.19
CA THR A 240 -30.17 17.90 -8.69
C THR A 240 -30.03 17.89 -7.17
N ASP A 241 -31.10 17.56 -6.43
CA ASP A 241 -31.05 17.48 -4.97
C ASP A 241 -30.15 16.35 -4.46
N ALA A 242 -30.11 15.22 -5.15
CA ALA A 242 -29.22 14.12 -4.80
C ALA A 242 -27.75 14.52 -5.00
N VAL A 243 -27.43 15.13 -6.14
CA VAL A 243 -26.06 15.65 -6.43
C VAL A 243 -25.65 16.67 -5.37
N LYS A 244 -26.54 17.61 -5.01
CA LYS A 244 -26.30 18.58 -3.94
C LYS A 244 -25.99 17.90 -2.61
N GLN A 245 -26.73 16.84 -2.25
CA GLN A 245 -26.50 16.10 -1.01
C GLN A 245 -25.13 15.41 -1.00
N TYR A 246 -24.65 14.91 -2.15
CA TYR A 246 -23.30 14.33 -2.23
C TYR A 246 -22.23 15.38 -1.91
N PHE A 247 -22.32 16.58 -2.49
CA PHE A 247 -21.38 17.67 -2.20
C PHE A 247 -21.46 18.16 -0.76
N VAL A 248 -22.67 18.30 -0.19
CA VAL A 248 -22.84 18.65 1.23
C VAL A 248 -22.22 17.60 2.15
N THR A 249 -22.37 16.32 1.80
CA THR A 249 -21.76 15.23 2.57
C THR A 249 -20.23 15.25 2.44
N ALA A 250 -19.68 15.48 1.23
CA ALA A 250 -18.26 15.67 1.01
C ALA A 250 -17.69 16.80 1.86
N GLN A 251 -18.33 17.98 1.85
CA GLN A 251 -17.92 19.13 2.65
C GLN A 251 -17.87 18.80 4.15
N ARG A 252 -18.90 18.14 4.67
CA ARG A 252 -18.92 17.74 6.09
C ARG A 252 -17.82 16.75 6.43
N ALA A 253 -17.51 15.81 5.52
CA ALA A 253 -16.44 14.85 5.71
C ALA A 253 -15.05 15.55 5.69
N TYR A 254 -14.81 16.51 4.79
CA TYR A 254 -13.57 17.31 4.79
C TYR A 254 -13.37 18.07 6.10
N LEU A 255 -14.42 18.68 6.65
CA LEU A 255 -14.33 19.36 7.95
C LEU A 255 -13.97 18.40 9.09
N LEU A 256 -14.45 17.15 9.06
CA LEU A 256 -14.09 16.12 10.05
C LEU A 256 -12.64 15.62 9.90
N GLU A 257 -12.11 15.66 8.67
CA GLU A 257 -10.71 15.32 8.39
C GLU A 257 -9.73 16.47 8.74
N GLY A 258 -10.24 17.65 9.15
CA GLY A 258 -9.43 18.84 9.44
C GLY A 258 -8.88 19.53 8.19
N ASN A 259 -9.49 19.29 7.05
CA ASN A 259 -9.21 19.96 5.79
C ASN A 259 -10.25 21.07 5.59
N ASP A 260 -9.84 22.31 5.79
CA ASP A 260 -10.66 23.51 5.55
C ASP A 260 -10.79 23.87 4.06
#